data_9c84281c5f96ec07f17e024e2a8d7efb
#
_entry.id   9c84281c5f96ec07f17e024e2a8d7efb
#
_cell.length_a   1.000
_cell.length_b   1.000
_cell.length_c   1.000
_cell.angle_alpha   90.00
_cell.angle_beta   90.00
_cell.angle_gamma   90.00
#
_symmetry.space_group_name_H-M   'P 1'
#
loop_
_entity.id
_entity.type
_entity.pdbx_description
1 polymer ?
#
loop_
_entity_poly.entity_id
_entity_poly.type
_entity_poly.pdbx_seq_one_letter_code
_entity_poly.pdbx_strand_id
1 'polypeptide(L)'
;MRVLFVTSEIATLYKRGGLADVSYALPVALSNLDIHVSVAMPFYEKIPTRDAVCVGQLAIDYDRRRELVFVFRTLLPQSHVRVFLFRHPLLNDYDDVRIAERFAFFSKCVAQLSLYSQETLGGPYDIIHCNDWHTALIPMLIGENRKVGYRERETIQSIKSKTILTIHNLLYRGETGSVIALKLGFPKSIFHAFTTKLGRAVRLLEEGMEYSDRVTTVAPTYAREIMRGLHSKRVLEIMTRRRDKMIGILN
;
A
#
# COMPACT_ATOMS: atom_id res chain seq x y z
N MET A 1 9.70 16.77 -6.52
CA MET A 1 9.49 15.49 -5.83
C MET A 1 8.13 14.93 -6.23
N ARG A 2 8.07 13.63 -6.57
CA ARG A 2 6.83 12.92 -6.95
C ARG A 2 6.47 11.90 -5.90
N VAL A 3 5.24 11.94 -5.40
CA VAL A 3 4.73 11.04 -4.34
C VAL A 3 3.54 10.25 -4.86
N LEU A 4 3.56 8.93 -4.67
CA LEU A 4 2.39 8.08 -4.80
C LEU A 4 1.84 7.79 -3.40
N PHE A 5 0.72 8.42 -3.06
CA PHE A 5 0.00 8.16 -1.82
C PHE A 5 -0.95 6.99 -2.01
N VAL A 6 -0.75 5.90 -1.29
CA VAL A 6 -1.53 4.67 -1.47
C VAL A 6 -2.43 4.44 -0.27
N THR A 7 -3.71 4.22 -0.51
CA THR A 7 -4.73 4.11 0.53
C THR A 7 -5.85 3.13 0.15
N SER A 8 -6.61 2.69 1.15
CA SER A 8 -7.82 1.89 0.95
C SER A 8 -9.09 2.74 0.80
N GLU A 9 -9.05 4.01 1.21
CA GLU A 9 -10.24 4.89 1.26
C GLU A 9 -9.87 6.37 1.11
N ILE A 10 -10.81 7.17 0.57
CA ILE A 10 -10.70 8.63 0.42
C ILE A 10 -12.07 9.25 0.69
N ALA A 11 -12.15 10.29 1.51
CA ALA A 11 -13.40 10.89 2.01
C ALA A 11 -14.46 11.21 0.94
N THR A 12 -14.04 11.64 -0.23
CA THR A 12 -14.97 12.08 -1.31
C THR A 12 -15.34 10.96 -2.29
N LEU A 13 -14.63 9.82 -2.26
CA LEU A 13 -14.85 8.70 -3.17
C LEU A 13 -15.43 7.48 -2.45
N TYR A 14 -14.80 7.08 -1.35
CA TYR A 14 -15.21 5.95 -0.52
C TYR A 14 -14.67 6.14 0.89
N LYS A 15 -15.55 6.20 1.89
CA LYS A 15 -15.19 6.44 3.31
C LYS A 15 -15.73 5.33 4.20
N ARG A 16 -14.84 4.80 5.06
CA ARG A 16 -15.16 3.85 6.15
C ARG A 16 -14.78 4.42 7.50
N GLY A 17 -13.67 5.13 7.59
CA GLY A 17 -13.14 5.65 8.84
C GLY A 17 -12.38 6.95 8.68
N GLY A 18 -11.62 7.31 9.72
CA GLY A 18 -10.82 8.54 9.74
C GLY A 18 -9.64 8.55 8.75
N LEU A 19 -9.20 7.37 8.29
CA LEU A 19 -8.18 7.28 7.25
C LEU A 19 -8.61 8.01 5.97
N ALA A 20 -9.89 7.95 5.62
CA ALA A 20 -10.42 8.61 4.44
C ALA A 20 -10.22 10.12 4.46
N ASP A 21 -10.38 10.76 5.63
CA ASP A 21 -10.20 12.21 5.79
C ASP A 21 -8.73 12.61 5.59
N VAL A 22 -7.80 11.86 6.18
CA VAL A 22 -6.35 12.06 5.98
C VAL A 22 -5.96 11.81 4.52
N SER A 23 -6.54 10.76 3.90
CA SER A 23 -6.27 10.40 2.51
C SER A 23 -6.78 11.44 1.49
N TYR A 24 -7.67 12.31 1.90
CA TYR A 24 -8.05 13.50 1.13
C TYR A 24 -7.16 14.69 1.49
N ALA A 25 -7.07 15.04 2.77
CA ALA A 25 -6.45 16.29 3.22
C ALA A 25 -4.93 16.33 2.98
N LEU A 26 -4.20 15.26 3.30
CA LEU A 26 -2.74 15.25 3.18
C LEU A 26 -2.25 15.35 1.73
N PRO A 27 -2.77 14.59 0.74
CA PRO A 27 -2.40 14.78 -0.66
C PRO A 27 -2.66 16.20 -1.18
N VAL A 28 -3.79 16.81 -0.81
CA VAL A 28 -4.12 18.19 -1.19
C VAL A 28 -3.13 19.18 -0.55
N ALA A 29 -2.86 19.05 0.75
CA ALA A 29 -1.91 19.91 1.46
C ALA A 29 -0.49 19.82 0.86
N LEU A 30 -0.02 18.61 0.56
CA LEU A 30 1.28 18.40 -0.09
C LEU A 30 1.32 19.01 -1.50
N SER A 31 0.23 18.90 -2.26
CA SER A 31 0.14 19.50 -3.59
C SER A 31 0.23 21.02 -3.53
N ASN A 32 -0.30 21.65 -2.49
CA ASN A 32 -0.19 23.11 -2.25
C ASN A 32 1.24 23.56 -1.85
N LEU A 33 2.12 22.61 -1.55
CA LEU A 33 3.56 22.83 -1.29
C LEU A 33 4.43 22.47 -2.51
N ASP A 34 3.88 22.50 -3.72
CA ASP A 34 4.55 22.16 -4.98
C ASP A 34 5.12 20.74 -5.04
N ILE A 35 4.53 19.80 -4.28
CA ILE A 35 4.84 18.38 -4.37
C ILE A 35 3.86 17.73 -5.34
N HIS A 36 4.38 17.04 -6.35
CA HIS A 36 3.53 16.30 -7.29
C HIS A 36 3.00 15.03 -6.63
N VAL A 37 1.77 15.09 -6.13
CA VAL A 37 1.12 13.95 -5.49
C VAL A 37 0.12 13.30 -6.44
N SER A 38 0.15 11.97 -6.49
CA SER A 38 -0.92 11.14 -7.05
C SER A 38 -1.39 10.18 -5.96
N VAL A 39 -2.66 9.82 -5.99
CA VAL A 39 -3.24 8.85 -5.05
C VAL A 39 -3.55 7.55 -5.79
N ALA A 40 -3.36 6.40 -5.15
CA ALA A 40 -3.75 5.08 -5.65
C ALA A 40 -4.68 4.39 -4.66
N MET A 41 -5.82 3.86 -5.14
CA MET A 41 -6.77 3.09 -4.35
C MET A 41 -7.52 2.06 -5.20
N PRO A 42 -8.16 1.03 -4.60
CA PRO A 42 -9.06 0.15 -5.32
C PRO A 42 -10.26 0.89 -5.91
N PHE A 43 -10.75 0.44 -7.06
CA PHE A 43 -11.97 0.97 -7.68
C PHE A 43 -13.19 0.16 -7.22
N TYR A 44 -13.71 0.46 -6.03
CA TYR A 44 -14.90 -0.20 -5.51
C TYR A 44 -16.14 0.11 -6.36
N GLU A 45 -17.08 -0.83 -6.43
CA GLU A 45 -18.32 -0.67 -7.21
C GLU A 45 -19.16 0.55 -6.80
N LYS A 46 -19.06 0.93 -5.52
CA LYS A 46 -19.77 2.10 -4.96
C LYS A 46 -19.17 3.45 -5.37
N ILE A 47 -17.97 3.47 -5.97
CA ILE A 47 -17.34 4.70 -6.44
C ILE A 47 -17.98 5.12 -7.76
N PRO A 48 -18.43 6.39 -7.90
CA PRO A 48 -18.99 6.87 -9.17
C PRO A 48 -17.98 6.80 -10.31
N THR A 49 -18.43 6.29 -11.46
CA THR A 49 -17.56 6.09 -12.64
C THR A 49 -17.58 7.26 -13.62
N ARG A 50 -18.48 8.24 -13.43
CA ARG A 50 -18.81 9.29 -14.42
C ARG A 50 -17.59 10.06 -14.93
N ASP A 51 -16.64 10.36 -14.03
CA ASP A 51 -15.46 11.19 -14.33
C ASP A 51 -14.16 10.37 -14.35
N ALA A 52 -14.26 9.04 -14.35
CA ALA A 52 -13.11 8.16 -14.36
C ALA A 52 -12.79 7.69 -15.77
N VAL A 53 -11.60 7.99 -16.26
CA VAL A 53 -11.10 7.62 -17.60
C VAL A 53 -10.12 6.46 -17.46
N CYS A 54 -10.30 5.39 -18.24
CA CYS A 54 -9.34 4.31 -18.31
C CYS A 54 -8.05 4.81 -18.99
N VAL A 55 -6.93 4.72 -18.28
CA VAL A 55 -5.62 5.21 -18.73
C VAL A 55 -4.62 4.09 -19.02
N GLY A 56 -4.97 2.85 -18.72
CA GLY A 56 -4.13 1.69 -19.00
C GLY A 56 -4.59 0.42 -18.31
N GLN A 57 -3.79 -0.62 -18.51
CA GLN A 57 -3.97 -1.92 -17.86
C GLN A 57 -2.65 -2.47 -17.40
N LEU A 58 -2.67 -3.27 -16.32
CA LEU A 58 -1.54 -4.00 -15.77
C LEU A 58 -1.82 -5.49 -15.86
N ALA A 59 -0.81 -6.25 -16.23
CA ALA A 59 -0.84 -7.70 -16.14
C ALA A 59 -0.14 -8.12 -14.84
N ILE A 60 -0.88 -8.78 -13.95
CA ILE A 60 -0.45 -9.16 -12.61
C ILE A 60 -0.43 -10.68 -12.48
N ASP A 61 0.74 -11.27 -12.24
CA ASP A 61 0.82 -12.70 -11.95
C ASP A 61 0.38 -12.93 -10.50
N TYR A 62 -0.78 -13.57 -10.31
CA TYR A 62 -1.38 -13.82 -9.01
C TYR A 62 -2.08 -15.18 -8.98
N ASP A 63 -1.86 -15.96 -7.92
CA ASP A 63 -2.44 -17.29 -7.72
C ASP A 63 -2.29 -18.22 -8.96
N ARG A 64 -1.08 -18.22 -9.56
CA ARG A 64 -0.72 -18.99 -10.77
C ARG A 64 -1.50 -18.59 -12.04
N ARG A 65 -2.12 -17.43 -12.03
CA ARG A 65 -2.86 -16.84 -13.17
C ARG A 65 -2.31 -15.48 -13.52
N ARG A 66 -2.53 -15.07 -14.74
CA ARG A 66 -2.23 -13.71 -15.20
C ARG A 66 -3.51 -12.91 -15.21
N GLU A 67 -3.66 -12.06 -14.20
CA GLU A 67 -4.83 -11.21 -13.99
C GLU A 67 -4.65 -9.86 -14.70
N LEU A 68 -5.70 -9.35 -15.36
CA LEU A 68 -5.69 -8.04 -16.00
C LEU A 68 -6.40 -7.04 -15.08
N VAL A 69 -5.68 -6.02 -14.67
CA VAL A 69 -6.17 -4.93 -13.82
C VAL A 69 -6.24 -3.65 -14.65
N PHE A 70 -7.43 -3.07 -14.79
CA PHE A 70 -7.61 -1.80 -15.46
C PHE A 70 -7.33 -0.64 -14.51
N VAL A 71 -6.58 0.35 -14.98
CA VAL A 71 -6.27 1.56 -14.22
C VAL A 71 -7.08 2.71 -14.78
N PHE A 72 -7.93 3.28 -13.93
CA PHE A 72 -8.70 4.47 -14.24
C PHE A 72 -8.09 5.68 -13.54
N ARG A 73 -8.26 6.84 -14.13
CA ARG A 73 -7.82 8.11 -13.56
C ARG A 73 -9.01 9.06 -13.40
N THR A 74 -9.08 9.67 -12.22
CA THR A 74 -9.95 10.82 -11.91
C THR A 74 -9.16 11.88 -11.15
N LEU A 75 -9.80 12.95 -10.70
CA LEU A 75 -9.22 13.97 -9.83
C LEU A 75 -9.91 13.92 -8.46
N LEU A 76 -9.17 14.25 -7.40
CA LEU A 76 -9.82 14.58 -6.14
C LEU A 76 -10.66 15.84 -6.32
N PRO A 77 -11.93 15.85 -5.87
CA PRO A 77 -12.77 17.03 -5.94
C PRO A 77 -12.08 18.27 -5.37
N GLN A 78 -12.26 19.43 -6.02
CA GLN A 78 -11.68 20.71 -5.62
C GLN A 78 -10.14 20.71 -5.52
N SER A 79 -9.46 19.84 -6.26
CA SER A 79 -8.00 19.78 -6.31
C SER A 79 -7.48 19.34 -7.67
N HIS A 80 -6.16 19.45 -7.88
CA HIS A 80 -5.47 18.95 -9.07
C HIS A 80 -4.81 17.56 -8.82
N VAL A 81 -5.04 16.97 -7.66
CA VAL A 81 -4.46 15.67 -7.29
C VAL A 81 -5.11 14.56 -8.10
N ARG A 82 -4.29 13.83 -8.85
CA ARG A 82 -4.75 12.68 -9.64
C ARG A 82 -4.99 11.48 -8.73
N VAL A 83 -6.10 10.76 -9.00
CA VAL A 83 -6.41 9.49 -8.34
C VAL A 83 -6.38 8.38 -9.36
N PHE A 84 -5.55 7.37 -9.13
CA PHE A 84 -5.53 6.13 -9.90
C PHE A 84 -6.38 5.08 -9.19
N LEU A 85 -7.40 4.60 -9.86
CA LEU A 85 -8.38 3.64 -9.38
C LEU A 85 -8.13 2.30 -10.08
N PHE A 86 -7.87 1.25 -9.29
CA PHE A 86 -7.55 -0.09 -9.80
C PHE A 86 -8.81 -0.95 -9.85
N ARG A 87 -9.26 -1.30 -11.05
CA ARG A 87 -10.46 -2.10 -11.29
C ARG A 87 -10.13 -3.55 -11.58
N HIS A 88 -10.62 -4.43 -10.72
CA HIS A 88 -10.54 -5.88 -10.88
C HIS A 88 -11.62 -6.54 -9.99
N PRO A 89 -12.19 -7.71 -10.36
CA PRO A 89 -13.21 -8.38 -9.52
C PRO A 89 -12.78 -8.62 -8.07
N LEU A 90 -11.50 -8.91 -7.81
CA LEU A 90 -10.95 -9.02 -6.46
C LEU A 90 -10.92 -7.68 -5.69
N LEU A 91 -11.12 -6.55 -6.32
CA LEU A 91 -11.04 -5.21 -5.71
C LEU A 91 -12.39 -4.47 -5.64
N ASN A 92 -13.48 -5.13 -6.04
CA ASN A 92 -14.78 -4.48 -6.20
C ASN A 92 -15.44 -4.06 -4.90
N ASP A 93 -15.16 -4.77 -3.80
CA ASP A 93 -15.78 -4.49 -2.51
C ASP A 93 -14.73 -4.37 -1.40
N TYR A 94 -14.99 -3.52 -0.41
CA TYR A 94 -14.14 -3.39 0.77
C TYR A 94 -14.44 -4.52 1.79
N ASP A 95 -15.70 -4.84 2.00
CA ASP A 95 -16.18 -5.74 3.06
C ASP A 95 -16.33 -7.19 2.56
N ASP A 96 -15.23 -7.88 2.31
CA ASP A 96 -15.25 -9.32 1.99
C ASP A 96 -14.53 -10.10 3.10
N VAL A 97 -14.95 -11.35 3.31
CA VAL A 97 -14.25 -12.33 4.19
C VAL A 97 -12.78 -12.53 3.81
N ARG A 98 -12.40 -12.21 2.57
CA ARG A 98 -11.03 -12.25 2.07
C ARG A 98 -10.35 -10.88 2.02
N ILE A 99 -10.75 -9.96 2.88
CA ILE A 99 -10.28 -8.57 2.85
C ILE A 99 -8.72 -8.47 2.84
N ALA A 100 -8.02 -9.28 3.63
CA ALA A 100 -6.56 -9.24 3.67
C ALA A 100 -5.92 -9.77 2.36
N GLU A 101 -6.51 -10.78 1.72
CA GLU A 101 -6.08 -11.28 0.42
C GLU A 101 -6.28 -10.21 -0.67
N ARG A 102 -7.40 -9.52 -0.65
CA ARG A 102 -7.74 -8.42 -1.55
C ARG A 102 -6.69 -7.31 -1.50
N PHE A 103 -6.31 -6.87 -0.31
CA PHE A 103 -5.30 -5.83 -0.16
C PHE A 103 -3.88 -6.31 -0.40
N ALA A 104 -3.59 -7.60 -0.23
CA ALA A 104 -2.35 -8.19 -0.71
C ALA A 104 -2.25 -8.14 -2.25
N PHE A 105 -3.35 -8.46 -2.95
CA PHE A 105 -3.43 -8.32 -4.41
C PHE A 105 -3.31 -6.85 -4.85
N PHE A 106 -4.01 -5.93 -4.20
CA PHE A 106 -3.89 -4.49 -4.46
C PHE A 106 -2.45 -3.99 -4.26
N SER A 107 -1.79 -4.42 -3.18
CA SER A 107 -0.38 -4.09 -2.95
C SER A 107 0.52 -4.56 -4.10
N LYS A 108 0.25 -5.75 -4.65
CA LYS A 108 0.98 -6.26 -5.82
C LYS A 108 0.73 -5.42 -7.08
N CYS A 109 -0.51 -4.98 -7.30
CA CYS A 109 -0.85 -4.08 -8.41
C CYS A 109 -0.08 -2.76 -8.32
N VAL A 110 -0.01 -2.15 -7.13
CA VAL A 110 0.72 -0.89 -6.92
C VAL A 110 2.22 -1.09 -7.06
N ALA A 111 2.78 -2.18 -6.51
CA ALA A 111 4.19 -2.50 -6.69
C ALA A 111 4.54 -2.70 -8.17
N GLN A 112 3.66 -3.33 -8.96
CA GLN A 112 3.82 -3.47 -10.41
C GLN A 112 3.73 -2.12 -11.12
N LEU A 113 2.77 -1.25 -10.74
CA LEU A 113 2.66 0.12 -11.28
C LEU A 113 3.96 0.89 -11.09
N SER A 114 4.61 0.75 -9.94
CA SER A 114 5.85 1.47 -9.62
C SER A 114 7.06 1.07 -10.48
N LEU A 115 6.99 -0.08 -11.18
CA LEU A 115 7.99 -0.51 -12.15
C LEU A 115 7.90 0.25 -13.47
N TYR A 116 6.74 0.80 -13.80
CA TYR A 116 6.52 1.50 -15.05
C TYR A 116 6.76 3.01 -14.86
N SER A 117 7.73 3.54 -15.60
CA SER A 117 8.02 4.99 -15.63
C SER A 117 7.12 5.75 -16.62
N GLN A 118 5.91 5.26 -16.87
CA GLN A 118 5.01 5.90 -17.84
C GLN A 118 4.38 7.17 -17.27
N GLU A 119 4.51 8.27 -17.98
CA GLU A 119 3.89 9.55 -17.60
C GLU A 119 2.37 9.48 -17.49
N THR A 120 1.72 8.64 -18.31
CA THR A 120 0.28 8.40 -18.26
C THR A 120 -0.19 7.86 -16.91
N LEU A 121 0.68 7.10 -16.20
CA LEU A 121 0.45 6.54 -14.89
C LEU A 121 1.15 7.34 -13.76
N GLY A 122 1.63 8.55 -14.08
CA GLY A 122 2.19 9.50 -13.11
C GLY A 122 3.60 9.22 -12.61
N GLY A 123 4.21 8.10 -13.01
CA GLY A 123 5.58 7.74 -12.59
C GLY A 123 6.70 8.42 -13.38
N PRO A 124 7.97 8.21 -13.02
CA PRO A 124 8.43 7.50 -11.83
C PRO A 124 8.15 8.28 -10.54
N TYR A 125 8.03 7.58 -9.41
CA TYR A 125 7.81 8.19 -8.09
C TYR A 125 9.09 8.16 -7.25
N ASP A 126 9.35 9.26 -6.53
CA ASP A 126 10.45 9.35 -5.56
C ASP A 126 10.08 8.65 -4.25
N ILE A 127 8.80 8.82 -3.83
CA ILE A 127 8.26 8.26 -2.60
C ILE A 127 6.95 7.51 -2.90
N ILE A 128 6.81 6.33 -2.28
CA ILE A 128 5.56 5.59 -2.20
C ILE A 128 5.13 5.61 -0.73
N HIS A 129 4.04 6.33 -0.44
CA HIS A 129 3.51 6.54 0.89
C HIS A 129 2.32 5.60 1.13
N CYS A 130 2.57 4.53 1.86
CA CYS A 130 1.61 3.49 2.20
C CYS A 130 0.85 3.85 3.50
N ASN A 131 -0.44 3.51 3.56
CA ASN A 131 -1.30 3.84 4.71
C ASN A 131 -1.97 2.59 5.25
N ASP A 132 -1.72 2.28 6.51
CA ASP A 132 -2.21 1.12 7.25
C ASP A 132 -1.89 -0.25 6.60
N TRP A 133 -2.41 -1.31 7.22
CA TRP A 133 -2.18 -2.69 6.81
C TRP A 133 -2.65 -3.02 5.38
N HIS A 134 -3.60 -2.25 4.86
CA HIS A 134 -4.16 -2.40 3.51
C HIS A 134 -3.11 -2.23 2.40
N THR A 135 -2.06 -1.47 2.68
CA THR A 135 -1.01 -1.13 1.72
C THR A 135 0.38 -1.58 2.19
N ALA A 136 0.43 -2.25 3.34
CA ALA A 136 1.67 -2.55 4.05
C ALA A 136 2.58 -3.56 3.32
N LEU A 137 2.08 -4.38 2.39
CA LEU A 137 2.93 -5.28 1.61
C LEU A 137 3.70 -4.59 0.49
N ILE A 138 3.34 -3.37 0.09
CA ILE A 138 4.00 -2.65 -1.01
C ILE A 138 5.51 -2.50 -0.78
N PRO A 139 6.01 -2.07 0.40
CA PRO A 139 7.44 -1.95 0.67
C PRO A 139 8.20 -3.26 0.47
N MET A 140 7.63 -4.38 0.95
CA MET A 140 8.23 -5.70 0.78
C MET A 140 8.28 -6.10 -0.70
N LEU A 141 7.18 -5.96 -1.42
CA LEU A 141 7.08 -6.32 -2.85
C LEU A 141 8.05 -5.51 -3.71
N ILE A 142 8.21 -4.22 -3.43
CA ILE A 142 9.21 -3.36 -4.09
C ILE A 142 10.64 -3.82 -3.74
N GLY A 143 10.90 -4.15 -2.49
CA GLY A 143 12.20 -4.65 -2.03
C GLY A 143 12.59 -5.96 -2.71
N GLU A 144 11.66 -6.91 -2.83
CA GLU A 144 11.90 -8.18 -3.52
C GLU A 144 12.07 -8.00 -5.03
N ASN A 145 11.30 -7.13 -5.66
CA ASN A 145 11.46 -6.79 -7.07
C ASN A 145 12.87 -6.21 -7.37
N ARG A 146 13.44 -5.45 -6.44
CA ARG A 146 14.82 -4.94 -6.54
C ARG A 146 15.86 -6.06 -6.49
N LYS A 147 15.65 -7.10 -5.67
CA LYS A 147 16.59 -8.23 -5.50
C LYS A 147 16.60 -9.16 -6.70
N VAL A 148 15.43 -9.44 -7.27
CA VAL A 148 15.30 -10.41 -8.38
C VAL A 148 15.86 -9.84 -9.68
N GLY A 149 16.13 -8.52 -9.76
CA GLY A 149 16.56 -7.83 -10.97
C GLY A 149 15.76 -8.36 -12.14
N TYR A 150 14.62 -7.80 -12.41
CA TYR A 150 13.72 -8.25 -13.48
C TYR A 150 14.50 -8.39 -14.79
N ARG A 151 14.92 -9.61 -15.12
CA ARG A 151 15.79 -9.94 -16.27
C ARG A 151 15.09 -9.84 -17.62
N GLU A 152 13.83 -9.46 -17.66
CA GLU A 152 13.05 -9.43 -18.90
C GLU A 152 12.51 -8.04 -19.21
N ARG A 153 13.17 -7.39 -20.15
CA ARG A 153 12.87 -6.18 -20.95
C ARG A 153 13.55 -4.89 -20.52
N GLU A 154 14.16 -4.28 -21.51
CA GLU A 154 15.05 -3.11 -21.52
C GLU A 154 14.49 -1.76 -20.99
N THR A 155 13.37 -1.76 -20.25
CA THR A 155 12.69 -0.53 -19.83
C THR A 155 12.47 -0.42 -18.32
N ILE A 156 13.05 -1.32 -17.51
CA ILE A 156 12.90 -1.25 -16.06
C ILE A 156 14.02 -0.40 -15.48
N GLN A 157 13.74 0.87 -15.29
CA GLN A 157 14.54 1.68 -14.38
C GLN A 157 14.52 1.02 -13.01
N SER A 158 15.72 0.83 -12.42
CA SER A 158 15.83 0.33 -11.05
C SER A 158 14.92 1.16 -10.16
N ILE A 159 14.00 0.50 -9.43
CA ILE A 159 13.07 1.20 -8.55
C ILE A 159 13.87 1.92 -7.48
N LYS A 160 13.99 3.24 -7.62
CA LYS A 160 14.69 4.12 -6.66
C LYS A 160 13.75 4.68 -5.59
N SER A 161 12.45 4.48 -5.76
CA SER A 161 11.43 5.01 -4.85
C SER A 161 11.70 4.61 -3.41
N LYS A 162 11.64 5.55 -2.48
CA LYS A 162 11.61 5.27 -1.04
C LYS A 162 10.20 4.99 -0.58
N THR A 163 10.07 4.19 0.47
CA THR A 163 8.77 3.78 1.01
C THR A 163 8.56 4.34 2.41
N ILE A 164 7.38 4.90 2.64
CA ILE A 164 6.89 5.35 3.95
C ILE A 164 5.65 4.53 4.26
N LEU A 165 5.54 3.99 5.48
CA LEU A 165 4.33 3.36 5.98
C LEU A 165 3.80 4.17 7.16
N THR A 166 2.61 4.75 7.03
CA THR A 166 1.90 5.40 8.13
C THR A 166 0.93 4.43 8.78
N ILE A 167 1.08 4.27 10.11
CA ILE A 167 0.20 3.46 10.95
C ILE A 167 -0.84 4.38 11.59
N HIS A 168 -2.09 4.25 11.17
CA HIS A 168 -3.22 4.98 11.75
C HIS A 168 -3.82 4.21 12.94
N ASN A 169 -3.91 2.87 12.82
CA ASN A 169 -4.42 2.03 13.88
C ASN A 169 -3.73 0.66 13.93
N LEU A 170 -2.91 0.43 14.94
CA LEU A 170 -2.15 -0.81 15.11
C LEU A 170 -3.02 -2.01 15.55
N LEU A 171 -4.28 -1.80 15.94
CA LEU A 171 -5.20 -2.89 16.30
C LEU A 171 -5.58 -3.74 15.08
N TYR A 172 -5.66 -3.12 13.90
CA TYR A 172 -5.94 -3.80 12.65
C TYR A 172 -4.64 -4.09 11.91
N ARG A 173 -4.26 -5.38 11.80
CA ARG A 173 -2.95 -5.78 11.27
C ARG A 173 -3.00 -6.51 9.93
N GLY A 174 -4.21 -6.74 9.40
CA GLY A 174 -4.38 -7.50 8.16
C GLY A 174 -3.90 -8.95 8.31
N GLU A 175 -4.53 -9.69 9.25
CA GLU A 175 -4.16 -11.09 9.48
C GLU A 175 -4.74 -11.98 8.39
N THR A 176 -3.90 -12.86 7.83
CA THR A 176 -4.27 -13.83 6.79
C THR A 176 -3.41 -15.09 6.86
N GLY A 177 -3.86 -16.18 6.19
CA GLY A 177 -3.07 -17.40 6.10
C GLY A 177 -1.75 -17.20 5.35
N SER A 178 -0.66 -17.86 5.81
CA SER A 178 0.67 -17.75 5.16
C SER A 178 0.70 -18.23 3.70
N VAL A 179 -0.36 -18.89 3.24
CA VAL A 179 -0.55 -19.28 1.83
C VAL A 179 -0.59 -18.08 0.88
N ILE A 180 -0.89 -16.87 1.39
CA ILE A 180 -0.89 -15.63 0.61
C ILE A 180 0.46 -15.39 -0.08
N ALA A 181 1.57 -15.83 0.50
CA ALA A 181 2.89 -15.77 -0.13
C ALA A 181 2.91 -16.47 -1.49
N LEU A 182 2.36 -17.69 -1.57
CA LEU A 182 2.30 -18.46 -2.82
C LEU A 182 1.44 -17.78 -3.88
N LYS A 183 0.33 -17.16 -3.48
CA LYS A 183 -0.54 -16.37 -4.38
C LYS A 183 0.19 -15.17 -4.95
N LEU A 184 1.06 -14.55 -4.15
CA LEU A 184 1.91 -13.43 -4.56
C LEU A 184 3.13 -13.86 -5.39
N GLY A 185 3.39 -15.18 -5.53
CA GLY A 185 4.52 -15.72 -6.27
C GLY A 185 5.81 -15.89 -5.45
N PHE A 186 5.70 -15.91 -4.11
CA PHE A 186 6.84 -16.06 -3.20
C PHE A 186 6.75 -17.37 -2.39
N PRO A 187 7.88 -17.91 -1.90
CA PRO A 187 7.85 -19.01 -0.95
C PRO A 187 7.23 -18.57 0.38
N LYS A 188 6.57 -19.49 1.09
CA LYS A 188 5.93 -19.17 2.39
C LYS A 188 6.90 -18.61 3.44
N SER A 189 8.20 -18.91 3.31
CA SER A 189 9.27 -18.43 4.19
C SER A 189 9.57 -16.92 4.05
N ILE A 190 9.03 -16.25 3.02
CA ILE A 190 9.21 -14.80 2.85
C ILE A 190 8.61 -14.00 4.01
N PHE A 191 7.54 -14.52 4.63
CA PHE A 191 6.82 -13.88 5.70
C PHE A 191 7.19 -14.43 7.09
N HIS A 192 7.11 -13.57 8.10
CA HIS A 192 7.20 -13.96 9.50
C HIS A 192 5.88 -14.53 9.99
N ALA A 193 5.66 -15.82 9.69
CA ALA A 193 4.44 -16.50 10.05
C ALA A 193 4.42 -16.95 11.52
N PHE A 194 3.27 -16.84 12.17
CA PHE A 194 2.99 -17.36 13.51
C PHE A 194 1.92 -18.47 13.45
N THR A 195 1.85 -19.28 14.51
CA THR A 195 0.91 -20.40 14.57
C THR A 195 -0.43 -19.95 15.17
N THR A 196 -1.52 -20.33 14.52
CA THR A 196 -2.89 -20.17 15.01
C THR A 196 -3.59 -21.52 15.09
N LYS A 197 -4.80 -21.57 15.65
CA LYS A 197 -5.63 -22.79 15.64
C LYS A 197 -5.98 -23.26 14.21
N LEU A 198 -5.99 -22.34 13.24
CA LEU A 198 -6.32 -22.61 11.83
C LEU A 198 -5.08 -22.82 10.95
N GLY A 199 -3.88 -22.86 11.53
CA GLY A 199 -2.61 -23.03 10.82
C GLY A 199 -1.69 -21.83 10.94
N ARG A 200 -0.77 -21.69 9.98
CA ARG A 200 0.20 -20.56 9.97
C ARG A 200 -0.42 -19.32 9.35
N ALA A 201 -0.36 -18.23 10.07
CA ALA A 201 -0.85 -16.92 9.66
C ALA A 201 0.28 -15.87 9.61
N VAL A 202 0.02 -14.76 8.94
CA VAL A 202 0.90 -13.60 8.82
C VAL A 202 0.09 -12.34 9.08
N ARG A 203 0.77 -11.27 9.52
CA ARG A 203 0.19 -9.96 9.72
C ARG A 203 0.82 -8.97 8.76
N LEU A 204 0.05 -8.52 7.79
CA LEU A 204 0.56 -7.70 6.68
C LEU A 204 1.19 -6.39 7.16
N LEU A 205 0.64 -5.77 8.21
CA LEU A 205 1.19 -4.54 8.80
C LEU A 205 2.60 -4.76 9.36
N GLU A 206 2.83 -5.88 10.05
CA GLU A 206 4.14 -6.21 10.62
C GLU A 206 5.21 -6.41 9.52
N GLU A 207 4.84 -7.01 8.40
CA GLU A 207 5.72 -7.10 7.23
C GLU A 207 6.02 -5.71 6.64
N GLY A 208 5.01 -4.85 6.51
CA GLY A 208 5.22 -3.48 6.07
C GLY A 208 6.15 -2.68 6.97
N MET A 209 6.01 -2.82 8.28
CA MET A 209 6.91 -2.20 9.27
C MET A 209 8.35 -2.69 9.11
N GLU A 210 8.56 -3.96 8.79
CA GLU A 210 9.91 -4.55 8.59
C GLU A 210 10.59 -3.99 7.34
N TYR A 211 9.86 -3.84 6.23
CA TYR A 211 10.46 -3.54 4.93
C TYR A 211 10.46 -2.05 4.53
N SER A 212 9.64 -1.20 5.16
CA SER A 212 9.57 0.23 4.82
C SER A 212 10.86 0.98 5.09
N ASP A 213 11.23 1.97 4.27
CA ASP A 213 12.36 2.85 4.54
C ASP A 213 12.11 3.72 5.78
N ARG A 214 10.86 4.16 6.00
CA ARG A 214 10.40 4.88 7.20
C ARG A 214 9.04 4.38 7.63
N VAL A 215 8.79 4.40 8.94
CA VAL A 215 7.49 4.13 9.54
C VAL A 215 7.03 5.40 10.27
N THR A 216 5.81 5.83 10.03
CA THR A 216 5.23 6.97 10.72
C THR A 216 3.93 6.56 11.42
N THR A 217 3.51 7.36 12.38
CA THR A 217 2.20 7.24 13.01
C THR A 217 1.62 8.61 13.33
N VAL A 218 0.35 8.66 13.68
CA VAL A 218 -0.49 9.85 13.75
C VAL A 218 -0.27 10.77 14.95
N ALA A 219 0.60 10.40 15.89
CA ALA A 219 0.98 11.27 17.02
C ALA A 219 2.33 10.87 17.62
N PRO A 220 3.12 11.82 18.18
CA PRO A 220 4.36 11.51 18.88
C PRO A 220 4.17 10.63 20.11
N THR A 221 3.04 10.78 20.82
CA THR A 221 2.67 9.93 21.97
C THR A 221 2.42 8.50 21.51
N TYR A 222 1.66 8.32 20.43
CA TYR A 222 1.35 7.01 19.88
C TYR A 222 2.62 6.30 19.36
N ALA A 223 3.55 7.02 18.75
CA ALA A 223 4.86 6.46 18.39
C ALA A 223 5.61 5.89 19.61
N ARG A 224 5.61 6.61 20.75
CA ARG A 224 6.21 6.14 21.99
C ARG A 224 5.52 4.89 22.56
N GLU A 225 4.20 4.80 22.48
CA GLU A 225 3.43 3.63 22.92
C GLU A 225 3.77 2.40 22.08
N ILE A 226 3.82 2.55 20.76
CA ILE A 226 4.23 1.48 19.83
C ILE A 226 5.65 1.01 20.15
N MET A 227 6.59 1.94 20.34
CA MET A 227 7.98 1.62 20.67
C MET A 227 8.19 0.96 22.04
N ARG A 228 7.24 1.12 22.98
CA ARG A 228 7.23 0.43 24.28
C ARG A 228 6.70 -1.01 24.19
N GLY A 229 6.20 -1.43 23.03
CA GLY A 229 5.73 -2.79 22.80
C GLY A 229 4.41 -3.15 23.46
N LEU A 230 3.59 -2.16 23.81
CA LEU A 230 2.29 -2.37 24.46
C LEU A 230 1.31 -3.21 23.64
N HIS A 231 1.59 -3.40 22.35
CA HIS A 231 0.66 -4.02 21.39
C HIS A 231 1.04 -5.43 20.94
N SER A 232 2.33 -5.76 20.79
CA SER A 232 2.78 -7.13 20.49
C SER A 232 4.31 -7.26 20.62
N LYS A 233 4.76 -8.48 21.00
CA LYS A 233 6.19 -8.81 21.07
C LYS A 233 6.88 -8.61 19.70
N ARG A 234 6.25 -9.02 18.60
CA ARG A 234 6.80 -8.88 17.25
C ARG A 234 6.96 -7.40 16.85
N VAL A 235 5.98 -6.57 17.13
CA VAL A 235 6.07 -5.12 16.88
C VAL A 235 7.23 -4.51 17.69
N LEU A 236 7.39 -4.91 18.96
CA LEU A 236 8.53 -4.47 19.77
C LEU A 236 9.87 -4.88 19.16
N GLU A 237 10.02 -6.12 18.73
CA GLU A 237 11.23 -6.63 18.07
C GLU A 237 11.57 -5.82 16.80
N ILE A 238 10.59 -5.56 15.95
CA ILE A 238 10.77 -4.75 14.74
C ILE A 238 11.21 -3.34 15.12
N MET A 239 10.52 -2.69 16.06
CA MET A 239 10.80 -1.31 16.45
C MET A 239 12.13 -1.16 17.20
N THR A 240 12.55 -2.17 17.94
CA THR A 240 13.88 -2.17 18.59
C THR A 240 15.00 -2.14 17.55
N ARG A 241 14.88 -2.93 16.48
CA ARG A 241 15.87 -2.95 15.38
C ARG A 241 15.81 -1.71 14.48
N ARG A 242 14.65 -1.03 14.45
CA ARG A 242 14.35 0.05 13.49
C ARG A 242 13.95 1.35 14.19
N ARG A 243 14.41 1.56 15.41
CA ARG A 243 14.02 2.69 16.26
C ARG A 243 14.25 4.05 15.62
N ASP A 244 15.30 4.18 14.83
CA ASP A 244 15.67 5.39 14.08
C ASP A 244 14.75 5.69 12.88
N LYS A 245 13.89 4.75 12.53
CA LYS A 245 13.02 4.84 11.35
C LYS A 245 11.57 5.19 11.68
N MET A 246 11.21 5.28 12.98
CA MET A 246 9.84 5.59 13.40
C MET A 246 9.70 7.03 13.86
N ILE A 247 8.69 7.71 13.32
CA ILE A 247 8.37 9.11 13.63
C ILE A 247 6.86 9.25 13.87
N GLY A 248 6.48 9.91 14.97
CA GLY A 248 5.09 10.33 15.22
C GLY A 248 4.85 11.73 14.65
N ILE A 249 3.89 11.85 13.75
CA ILE A 249 3.48 13.11 13.13
C ILE A 249 2.02 13.36 13.55
N LEU A 250 1.74 14.53 14.10
CA LEU A 250 0.37 14.88 14.51
C LEU A 250 -0.49 15.12 13.27
N ASN A 251 -1.62 14.44 13.22
CA ASN A 251 -2.67 14.66 12.21
C ASN A 251 -3.50 15.89 12.56
#